data_25bce0221bce45139325611114dd86d6
#
_entry.id   25bce0221bce45139325611114dd86d6
#
_cell.length_a   1.000
_cell.length_b   1.000
_cell.length_c   1.000
_cell.angle_alpha   90.00
_cell.angle_beta   90.00
_cell.angle_gamma   90.00
#
_symmetry.space_group_name_H-M   'P 1'
#
loop_
_entity.id
_entity.type
_entity.pdbx_description
1 polymer ?
#
loop_
_entity_poly.entity_id
_entity_poly.type
_entity_poly.pdbx_seq_one_letter_code
_entity_poly.pdbx_strand_id
1 'polypeptide(L)'
;MRRRYKRELYTERVQLIKTLMPHCAIGVDVIVGFPGETDEDFKETFDYLHSLDVSYLHVFTYSERDNTHALEIKPVVPINIRHERNKTLRNLSYMKMQFFTQQHASQTRKVLSEGYNKNGMMEGYTDNYIRITTPYRTEWANQIIDWNI
;
A
#
# COMPACT_ATOMS: atom_id res chain seq x y z
N MET A 1 -5.22 -7.29 18.38
CA MET A 1 -3.87 -6.67 18.49
C MET A 1 -3.94 -5.52 19.49
N ARG A 2 -2.96 -5.38 20.37
CA ARG A 2 -2.93 -4.30 21.39
C ARG A 2 -2.33 -3.02 20.82
N ARG A 3 -3.05 -2.31 19.94
CA ARG A 3 -2.61 -0.99 19.46
C ARG A 3 -3.03 0.10 20.48
N ARG A 4 -2.16 1.10 20.66
CA ARG A 4 -2.36 2.21 21.61
C ARG A 4 -3.11 3.41 21.04
N TYR A 5 -3.52 3.35 19.77
CA TYR A 5 -4.21 4.42 19.08
C TYR A 5 -5.49 3.93 18.41
N LYS A 6 -6.45 4.81 18.26
CA LYS A 6 -7.73 4.60 17.59
C LYS A 6 -7.70 5.10 16.14
N ARG A 7 -8.71 4.74 15.36
CA ARG A 7 -8.85 5.14 13.94
C ARG A 7 -8.87 6.66 13.74
N GLU A 8 -9.51 7.40 14.67
CA GLU A 8 -9.63 8.85 14.60
C GLU A 8 -8.25 9.51 14.56
N LEU A 9 -7.36 9.14 15.48
CA LEU A 9 -5.98 9.65 15.48
C LEU A 9 -5.23 9.29 14.19
N TYR A 10 -5.45 8.09 13.66
CA TYR A 10 -4.83 7.69 12.40
C TYR A 10 -5.31 8.55 11.23
N THR A 11 -6.64 8.79 11.14
CA THR A 11 -7.26 9.67 10.14
C THR A 11 -6.71 11.09 10.23
N GLU A 12 -6.66 11.67 11.44
CA GLU A 12 -6.09 13.01 11.67
C GLU A 12 -4.63 13.11 11.19
N ARG A 13 -3.82 12.07 11.44
CA ARG A 13 -2.42 12.05 10.99
C ARG A 13 -2.30 11.98 9.47
N VAL A 14 -3.11 11.16 8.81
CA VAL A 14 -3.15 11.09 7.34
C VAL A 14 -3.55 12.45 6.76
N GLN A 15 -4.59 13.09 7.30
CA GLN A 15 -5.05 14.40 6.86
C GLN A 15 -3.99 15.49 7.07
N LEU A 16 -3.32 15.48 8.23
CA LEU A 16 -2.23 16.43 8.52
C LEU A 16 -1.07 16.26 7.52
N ILE A 17 -0.65 15.02 7.26
CA ILE A 17 0.41 14.75 6.27
C ILE A 17 0.00 15.27 4.89
N LYS A 18 -1.21 14.98 4.45
CA LYS A 18 -1.71 15.45 3.14
C LYS A 18 -1.85 16.97 3.07
N THR A 19 -2.17 17.64 4.17
CA THR A 19 -2.19 19.10 4.23
C THR A 19 -0.79 19.70 4.09
N LEU A 20 0.20 19.12 4.78
CA LEU A 20 1.59 19.62 4.78
C LEU A 20 2.37 19.17 3.53
N MET A 21 2.06 17.98 3.03
CA MET A 21 2.74 17.34 1.89
C MET A 21 1.72 16.73 0.92
N PRO A 22 0.97 17.54 0.15
CA PRO A 22 -0.16 17.06 -0.67
C PRO A 22 0.23 16.02 -1.72
N HIS A 23 1.48 16.01 -2.15
CA HIS A 23 2.00 15.05 -3.15
C HIS A 23 2.62 13.79 -2.54
N CYS A 24 2.62 13.66 -1.21
CA CYS A 24 3.22 12.52 -0.53
C CYS A 24 2.42 11.24 -0.77
N ALA A 25 3.11 10.16 -1.15
CA ALA A 25 2.54 8.82 -1.11
C ALA A 25 2.49 8.32 0.34
N ILE A 26 1.34 7.80 0.75
CA ILE A 26 1.15 7.16 2.06
C ILE A 26 0.82 5.68 1.84
N GLY A 27 1.69 4.80 2.32
CA GLY A 27 1.46 3.36 2.36
C GLY A 27 0.92 2.92 3.71
N VAL A 28 0.05 1.91 3.73
CA VAL A 28 -0.55 1.36 4.95
C VAL A 28 -0.30 -0.15 5.02
N ASP A 29 0.27 -0.61 6.12
CA ASP A 29 0.39 -2.02 6.43
C ASP A 29 -0.89 -2.54 7.07
N VAL A 30 -1.48 -3.58 6.47
CA VAL A 30 -2.74 -4.20 6.92
C VAL A 30 -2.56 -5.71 7.05
N ILE A 31 -3.02 -6.26 8.17
CA ILE A 31 -3.10 -7.71 8.37
C ILE A 31 -4.57 -8.12 8.36
N VAL A 32 -4.93 -9.11 7.55
CA VAL A 32 -6.26 -9.70 7.47
C VAL A 32 -6.29 -11.12 8.02
N GLY A 33 -7.45 -11.54 8.51
CA GLY A 33 -7.67 -12.89 9.01
C GLY A 33 -7.07 -13.13 10.40
N PHE A 34 -6.93 -12.08 11.20
CA PHE A 34 -6.56 -12.23 12.62
C PHE A 34 -7.64 -13.05 13.36
N PRO A 35 -7.28 -13.96 14.29
CA PRO A 35 -8.26 -14.74 15.03
C PRO A 35 -9.36 -13.87 15.64
N GLY A 36 -10.62 -14.28 15.49
CA GLY A 36 -11.78 -13.52 15.93
C GLY A 36 -12.27 -12.44 14.96
N GLU A 37 -11.58 -12.17 13.84
CA GLU A 37 -12.05 -11.22 12.84
C GLU A 37 -13.30 -11.74 12.12
N THR A 38 -14.43 -11.06 12.27
CA THR A 38 -15.70 -11.38 11.59
C THR A 38 -15.75 -10.80 10.17
N ASP A 39 -16.79 -11.11 9.41
CA ASP A 39 -17.00 -10.49 8.09
C ASP A 39 -17.39 -9.01 8.23
N GLU A 40 -18.09 -8.65 9.29
CA GLU A 40 -18.42 -7.28 9.65
C GLU A 40 -17.16 -6.47 9.97
N ASP A 41 -16.24 -7.03 10.78
CA ASP A 41 -14.95 -6.38 11.10
C ASP A 41 -14.12 -6.15 9.84
N PHE A 42 -14.08 -7.14 8.94
CA PHE A 42 -13.40 -7.02 7.67
C PHE A 42 -14.02 -5.95 6.77
N LYS A 43 -15.38 -5.94 6.69
CA LYS A 43 -16.09 -4.92 5.92
C LYS A 43 -15.83 -3.52 6.46
N GLU A 44 -15.87 -3.34 7.78
CA GLU A 44 -15.56 -2.07 8.41
C GLU A 44 -14.13 -1.62 8.14
N THR A 45 -13.17 -2.55 8.14
CA THR A 45 -11.77 -2.29 7.77
C THR A 45 -11.65 -1.87 6.29
N PHE A 46 -12.35 -2.56 5.40
CA PHE A 46 -12.36 -2.23 3.98
C PHE A 46 -12.93 -0.82 3.74
N ASP A 47 -14.11 -0.53 4.29
CA ASP A 47 -14.80 0.76 4.13
C ASP A 47 -13.92 1.91 4.67
N TYR A 48 -13.29 1.70 5.81
CA TYR A 48 -12.35 2.66 6.39
C TYR A 48 -11.13 2.91 5.49
N LEU A 49 -10.46 1.86 5.04
CA LEU A 49 -9.30 2.00 4.16
C LEU A 49 -9.67 2.59 2.79
N HIS A 50 -10.87 2.28 2.30
CA HIS A 50 -11.38 2.88 1.06
C HIS A 50 -11.55 4.40 1.21
N SER A 51 -12.07 4.88 2.35
CA SER A 51 -12.32 6.31 2.61
C SER A 51 -11.06 7.13 2.88
N LEU A 52 -9.94 6.51 3.31
CA LEU A 52 -8.71 7.21 3.61
C LEU A 52 -7.98 7.70 2.35
N ASP A 53 -7.39 8.89 2.42
CA ASP A 53 -6.49 9.41 1.38
C ASP A 53 -5.08 8.82 1.53
N VAL A 54 -4.97 7.53 1.24
CA VAL A 54 -3.73 6.77 1.19
C VAL A 54 -3.48 6.24 -0.21
N SER A 55 -2.23 6.08 -0.60
CA SER A 55 -1.84 5.78 -1.98
C SER A 55 -1.82 4.29 -2.29
N TYR A 56 -1.53 3.45 -1.31
CA TYR A 56 -1.47 2.00 -1.46
C TYR A 56 -1.52 1.26 -0.12
N LEU A 57 -1.78 -0.03 -0.17
CA LEU A 57 -1.81 -0.92 0.99
C LEU A 57 -0.80 -2.05 0.83
N HIS A 58 -0.03 -2.34 1.86
CA HIS A 58 0.72 -3.58 2.02
C HIS A 58 -0.15 -4.57 2.80
N VAL A 59 -0.71 -5.55 2.11
CA VAL A 59 -1.67 -6.48 2.70
C VAL A 59 -1.00 -7.79 3.05
N PHE A 60 -1.02 -8.12 4.32
CA PHE A 60 -0.49 -9.36 4.88
C PHE A 60 -1.63 -10.27 5.34
N THR A 61 -1.52 -11.55 5.04
CA THR A 61 -2.36 -12.57 5.65
C THR A 61 -1.81 -12.90 7.03
N TYR A 62 -2.69 -12.97 8.05
CA TYR A 62 -2.28 -13.40 9.37
C TYR A 62 -1.63 -14.80 9.30
N SER A 63 -0.52 -14.93 9.97
CA SER A 63 0.23 -16.18 10.14
C SER A 63 0.43 -16.43 11.62
N GLU A 64 0.19 -17.64 12.04
CA GLU A 64 0.38 -18.11 13.39
C GLU A 64 1.85 -17.98 13.82
N ARG A 65 2.07 -17.53 15.05
CA ARG A 65 3.39 -17.42 15.65
C ARG A 65 3.37 -18.13 16.99
N ASP A 66 4.29 -19.07 17.19
CA ASP A 66 4.42 -19.78 18.46
C ASP A 66 4.59 -18.82 19.63
N ASN A 67 4.09 -19.24 20.79
CA ASN A 67 4.18 -18.50 22.05
C ASN A 67 3.48 -17.12 22.03
N THR A 68 2.41 -16.96 21.24
CA THR A 68 1.61 -15.74 21.22
C THR A 68 0.19 -15.98 21.74
N HIS A 69 -0.36 -15.03 22.49
CA HIS A 69 -1.77 -15.07 22.93
C HIS A 69 -2.77 -15.13 21.77
N ALA A 70 -2.35 -14.77 20.56
CA ALA A 70 -3.21 -14.84 19.38
C ALA A 70 -3.65 -16.27 19.06
N LEU A 71 -2.86 -17.29 19.43
CA LEU A 71 -3.22 -18.70 19.24
C LEU A 71 -4.40 -19.16 20.11
N GLU A 72 -4.64 -18.47 21.22
CA GLU A 72 -5.73 -18.79 22.17
C GLU A 72 -7.07 -18.19 21.71
N ILE A 73 -7.05 -17.21 20.80
CA ILE A 73 -8.25 -16.50 20.34
C ILE A 73 -9.04 -17.37 19.36
N LYS A 74 -10.36 -17.44 19.59
CA LYS A 74 -11.30 -18.16 18.73
C LYS A 74 -12.45 -17.23 18.29
N PRO A 75 -13.07 -17.49 17.15
CA PRO A 75 -12.75 -18.53 16.18
C PRO A 75 -11.50 -18.19 15.36
N VAL A 76 -10.82 -19.23 14.85
CA VAL A 76 -9.74 -19.06 13.87
C VAL A 76 -10.36 -18.80 12.49
N VAL A 77 -9.93 -17.75 11.81
CA VAL A 77 -10.41 -17.49 10.45
C VAL A 77 -9.83 -18.54 9.48
N PRO A 78 -10.65 -19.24 8.69
CA PRO A 78 -10.19 -20.22 7.71
C PRO A 78 -9.21 -19.62 6.69
N ILE A 79 -8.23 -20.42 6.24
CA ILE A 79 -7.16 -19.94 5.36
C ILE A 79 -7.67 -19.41 4.01
N ASN A 80 -8.69 -20.06 3.44
CA ASN A 80 -9.34 -19.60 2.20
C ASN A 80 -9.97 -18.21 2.39
N ILE A 81 -10.65 -17.95 3.52
CA ILE A 81 -11.23 -16.64 3.84
C ILE A 81 -10.13 -15.59 4.01
N ARG A 82 -9.01 -15.94 4.68
CA ARG A 82 -7.85 -15.03 4.77
C ARG A 82 -7.33 -14.64 3.38
N HIS A 83 -7.24 -15.60 2.46
CA HIS A 83 -6.79 -15.34 1.08
C HIS A 83 -7.79 -14.48 0.30
N GLU A 84 -9.08 -14.69 0.45
CA GLU A 84 -10.12 -13.87 -0.19
C GLU A 84 -10.07 -12.42 0.32
N ARG A 85 -9.97 -12.22 1.63
CA ARG A 85 -9.81 -10.89 2.23
C ARG A 85 -8.54 -10.20 1.78
N ASN A 86 -7.42 -10.93 1.72
CA ASN A 86 -6.16 -10.41 1.19
C ASN A 86 -6.29 -9.97 -0.26
N LYS A 87 -6.88 -10.80 -1.13
CA LYS A 87 -7.14 -10.47 -2.54
C LYS A 87 -7.99 -9.21 -2.68
N THR A 88 -9.05 -9.09 -1.88
CA THR A 88 -9.95 -7.93 -1.89
C THR A 88 -9.20 -6.62 -1.56
N LEU A 89 -8.39 -6.60 -0.49
CA LEU A 89 -7.62 -5.41 -0.13
C LEU A 89 -6.46 -5.14 -1.10
N ARG A 90 -5.87 -6.15 -1.72
CA ARG A 90 -4.86 -5.94 -2.79
C ARG A 90 -5.49 -5.27 -4.02
N ASN A 91 -6.71 -5.64 -4.38
CA ASN A 91 -7.45 -4.97 -5.46
C ASN A 91 -7.73 -3.50 -5.09
N LEU A 92 -8.14 -3.22 -3.85
CA LEU A 92 -8.30 -1.86 -3.35
C LEU A 92 -6.97 -1.08 -3.41
N SER A 93 -5.86 -1.70 -3.00
CA SER A 93 -4.52 -1.10 -3.09
C SER A 93 -4.16 -0.73 -4.52
N TYR A 94 -4.43 -1.61 -5.48
CA TYR A 94 -4.18 -1.34 -6.90
C TYR A 94 -4.99 -0.15 -7.41
N MET A 95 -6.30 -0.09 -7.10
CA MET A 95 -7.15 1.05 -7.48
C MET A 95 -6.66 2.38 -6.87
N LYS A 96 -6.26 2.36 -5.60
CA LYS A 96 -5.71 3.55 -4.94
C LYS A 96 -4.40 4.01 -5.58
N MET A 97 -3.51 3.09 -5.91
CA MET A 97 -2.24 3.41 -6.57
C MET A 97 -2.48 4.00 -7.97
N GLN A 98 -3.42 3.44 -8.75
CA GLN A 98 -3.80 4.01 -10.05
C GLN A 98 -4.37 5.42 -9.90
N PHE A 99 -5.28 5.62 -8.94
CA PHE A 99 -5.85 6.94 -8.67
C PHE A 99 -4.77 7.95 -8.29
N PHE A 100 -3.87 7.57 -7.37
CA PHE A 100 -2.73 8.41 -6.97
C PHE A 100 -1.84 8.78 -8.17
N THR A 101 -1.53 7.82 -9.04
CA THR A 101 -0.74 8.07 -10.25
C THR A 101 -1.46 9.04 -11.19
N GLN A 102 -2.78 8.86 -11.40
CA GLN A 102 -3.57 9.76 -12.25
C GLN A 102 -3.60 11.21 -11.75
N GLN A 103 -3.63 11.42 -10.43
CA GLN A 103 -3.56 12.76 -9.83
C GLN A 103 -2.26 13.50 -10.18
N HIS A 104 -1.22 12.78 -10.57
CA HIS A 104 0.09 13.33 -10.91
C HIS A 104 0.38 13.29 -12.41
N ALA A 105 -0.59 12.85 -13.23
CA ALA A 105 -0.44 12.82 -14.68
C ALA A 105 -0.08 14.21 -15.24
N SER A 106 0.79 14.23 -16.24
CA SER A 106 1.32 15.46 -16.87
C SER A 106 2.22 16.32 -15.96
N GLN A 107 2.62 15.82 -14.80
CA GLN A 107 3.62 16.49 -13.96
C GLN A 107 5.01 15.98 -14.30
N THR A 108 5.97 16.87 -14.40
CA THR A 108 7.39 16.49 -14.48
C THR A 108 7.95 16.29 -13.09
N ARG A 109 8.52 15.10 -12.82
CA ARG A 109 9.11 14.75 -11.53
C ARG A 109 10.49 14.13 -11.69
N LYS A 110 11.28 14.23 -10.63
CA LYS A 110 12.56 13.51 -10.52
C LYS A 110 12.29 12.02 -10.32
N VAL A 111 12.94 11.20 -11.14
CA VAL A 111 12.87 9.73 -11.07
C VAL A 111 14.27 9.21 -10.83
N LEU A 112 14.46 8.44 -9.76
CA LEU A 112 15.63 7.60 -9.61
C LEU A 112 15.44 6.37 -10.49
N SER A 113 16.16 6.33 -11.60
CA SER A 113 16.13 5.22 -12.54
C SER A 113 17.03 4.09 -12.03
N GLU A 114 16.46 2.90 -11.94
CA GLU A 114 17.17 1.69 -11.54
C GLU A 114 17.85 1.02 -12.73
N GLY A 115 18.60 -0.05 -12.45
CA GLY A 115 19.30 -0.78 -13.49
C GLY A 115 18.37 -1.62 -14.37
N TYR A 116 18.99 -2.32 -15.30
CA TYR A 116 18.37 -3.20 -16.27
C TYR A 116 17.55 -4.33 -15.63
N ASN A 117 16.37 -4.63 -16.20
CA ASN A 117 15.63 -5.84 -15.90
C ASN A 117 15.74 -6.87 -17.04
N LYS A 118 15.34 -8.13 -16.78
CA LYS A 118 15.48 -9.26 -17.71
C LYS A 118 14.74 -9.10 -19.07
N ASN A 119 13.78 -8.16 -19.15
CA ASN A 119 12.92 -7.98 -20.33
C ASN A 119 13.36 -6.80 -21.20
N GLY A 120 14.56 -6.25 -21.02
CA GLY A 120 15.02 -5.07 -21.75
C GLY A 120 14.36 -3.77 -21.32
N MET A 121 13.71 -3.76 -20.17
CA MET A 121 13.09 -2.60 -19.56
C MET A 121 13.92 -2.13 -18.37
N MET A 122 13.80 -0.89 -18.01
CA MET A 122 14.29 -0.35 -16.75
C MET A 122 13.11 0.23 -15.97
N GLU A 123 13.29 0.28 -14.68
CA GLU A 123 12.30 0.80 -13.74
C GLU A 123 12.88 1.95 -12.93
N GLY A 124 12.04 2.74 -12.33
CA GLY A 124 12.44 3.79 -11.44
C GLY A 124 11.27 4.27 -10.61
N TYR A 125 11.59 5.05 -9.59
CA TYR A 125 10.59 5.64 -8.72
C TYR A 125 10.74 7.15 -8.68
N THR A 126 9.60 7.85 -8.74
CA THR A 126 9.56 9.29 -8.51
C THR A 126 9.84 9.62 -7.04
N ASP A 127 10.11 10.89 -6.76
CA ASP A 127 10.25 11.43 -5.40
C ASP A 127 9.02 11.19 -4.51
N ASN A 128 7.83 10.99 -5.11
CA ASN A 128 6.59 10.63 -4.43
C ASN A 128 6.15 9.18 -4.67
N TYR A 129 7.10 8.30 -4.99
CA TYR A 129 6.94 6.85 -5.05
C TYR A 129 6.04 6.30 -6.16
N ILE A 130 5.86 7.03 -7.27
CA ILE A 130 5.22 6.50 -8.48
C ILE A 130 6.25 5.69 -9.25
N ARG A 131 5.89 4.45 -9.61
CA ARG A 131 6.75 3.57 -10.39
C ARG A 131 6.66 3.91 -11.88
N ILE A 132 7.81 4.06 -12.51
CA ILE A 132 7.96 4.26 -13.95
C ILE A 132 8.62 3.03 -14.55
N THR A 133 8.16 2.62 -15.71
CA THR A 133 8.76 1.54 -16.49
C THR A 133 8.98 2.04 -17.93
N THR A 134 10.21 1.88 -18.44
CA THR A 134 10.60 2.37 -19.77
C THR A 134 11.61 1.41 -20.42
N PRO A 135 11.78 1.40 -21.73
CA PRO A 135 12.88 0.69 -22.37
C PRO A 135 14.23 1.10 -21.76
N TYR A 136 15.12 0.12 -21.62
CA TYR A 136 16.44 0.32 -21.02
C TYR A 136 17.26 1.33 -21.83
N ARG A 137 17.88 2.26 -21.10
CA ARG A 137 18.85 3.22 -21.63
C ARG A 137 20.05 3.28 -20.68
N THR A 138 21.23 3.00 -21.22
CA THR A 138 22.48 2.93 -20.43
C THR A 138 22.76 4.27 -19.72
N GLU A 139 22.50 5.38 -20.40
CA GLU A 139 22.74 6.73 -19.89
C GLU A 139 21.83 7.11 -18.70
N TRP A 140 20.73 6.37 -18.49
CA TRP A 140 19.79 6.59 -17.39
C TRP A 140 20.00 5.66 -16.20
N ALA A 141 20.80 4.61 -16.38
CA ALA A 141 21.01 3.61 -15.33
C ALA A 141 21.63 4.24 -14.08
N ASN A 142 20.96 4.09 -12.93
CA ASN A 142 21.35 4.66 -11.63
C ASN A 142 21.49 6.19 -11.64
N GLN A 143 20.73 6.88 -12.50
CA GLN A 143 20.69 8.32 -12.58
C GLN A 143 19.34 8.87 -12.10
N ILE A 144 19.38 10.12 -11.63
CA ILE A 144 18.15 10.89 -11.40
C ILE A 144 17.85 11.68 -12.65
N ILE A 145 16.70 11.39 -13.27
CA ILE A 145 16.24 12.00 -14.50
C ILE A 145 14.91 12.75 -14.29
N ASP A 146 14.65 13.73 -15.14
CA ASP A 146 13.32 14.37 -15.21
C ASP A 146 12.40 13.51 -16.08
N TRP A 147 11.20 13.20 -15.57
CA TRP A 147 10.22 12.37 -16.24
C TRP A 147 8.83 13.00 -16.20
N ASN A 148 8.13 12.99 -17.33
CA ASN A 148 6.72 13.39 -17.39
C ASN A 148 5.85 12.14 -17.14
N ILE A 149 5.03 12.18 -16.06
CA ILE A 149 4.14 11.08 -15.64
C ILE A 149 2.93 10.99 -16.55
#